data_5872a23d8ae80caf64a89084bc04b4f9
#
_entry.id   5872a23d8ae80caf64a89084bc04b4f9
#
_cell.length_a   1.000
_cell.length_b   1.000
_cell.length_c   1.000
_cell.angle_alpha   90.00
_cell.angle_beta   90.00
_cell.angle_gamma   90.00
#
_symmetry.space_group_name_H-M   'P 1'
#
loop_
_entity.id
_entity.type
_entity.pdbx_description
1 polymer ?
#
loop_
_entity_poly.entity_id
_entity_poly.type
_entity_poly.pdbx_seq_one_letter_code
_entity_poly.pdbx_strand_id
1 'polypeptide(L)'
;MMNIIEINKRIKQRPPFQMVERVLEVEPGESVKALKNVSVNEPYFMGHFPDAPIMPGVLVIESAAQACSLAIEADGTDEKTIYVLLKVKDFKFVKPIIPGDTMIIDCKKTMGSAGLYSFAVTISVNDKVRAKGELMFTAVDKESIYAE
;
A
#
# COMPACT_ATOMS: atom_id res chain seq x y z
N MET A 1 0.37 14.99 7.11
CA MET A 1 -0.26 14.90 5.77
C MET A 1 0.82 14.99 4.70
N MET A 2 0.74 14.16 3.65
CA MET A 2 1.68 14.22 2.53
C MET A 2 0.93 14.28 1.22
N ASN A 3 1.35 15.18 0.33
CA ASN A 3 0.88 15.22 -1.05
C ASN A 3 1.72 14.28 -1.94
N ILE A 4 1.38 14.18 -3.22
CA ILE A 4 2.05 13.24 -4.15
C ILE A 4 3.55 13.52 -4.31
N ILE A 5 3.98 14.77 -4.20
CA ILE A 5 5.40 15.13 -4.33
C ILE A 5 6.19 14.59 -3.12
N GLU A 6 5.60 14.66 -1.94
CA GLU A 6 6.22 14.16 -0.71
C GLU A 6 6.22 12.63 -0.66
N ILE A 7 5.14 12.00 -1.15
CA ILE A 7 5.05 10.56 -1.32
C ILE A 7 6.14 10.05 -2.25
N ASN A 8 6.32 10.71 -3.41
CA ASN A 8 7.33 10.33 -4.41
C ASN A 8 8.78 10.41 -3.91
N LYS A 9 9.03 11.17 -2.85
CA LYS A 9 10.35 11.20 -2.19
C LYS A 9 10.59 10.00 -1.29
N ARG A 10 9.57 9.24 -0.96
CA ARG A 10 9.61 8.17 0.03
C ARG A 10 9.45 6.77 -0.56
N ILE A 11 8.46 6.56 -1.43
CA ILE A 11 8.27 5.27 -2.08
C ILE A 11 9.01 5.19 -3.42
N LYS A 12 9.37 3.97 -3.81
CA LYS A 12 10.12 3.70 -5.04
C LYS A 12 9.20 3.46 -6.25
N GLN A 13 7.97 3.01 -6.01
CA GLN A 13 6.99 2.73 -7.05
C GLN A 13 6.63 4.01 -7.83
N ARG A 14 6.36 3.84 -9.11
CA ARG A 14 5.94 4.93 -10.01
C ARG A 14 4.76 4.47 -10.86
N PRO A 15 3.98 5.40 -11.42
CA PRO A 15 2.91 5.04 -12.35
C PRO A 15 3.43 4.15 -13.49
N PRO A 16 2.68 3.13 -13.91
CA PRO A 16 1.28 2.84 -13.53
C PRO A 16 1.09 2.00 -12.26
N PHE A 17 2.15 1.65 -11.55
CA PHE A 17 2.10 0.78 -10.37
C PHE A 17 1.94 1.53 -9.04
N GLN A 18 2.15 2.82 -9.02
CA GLN A 18 1.96 3.66 -7.83
C GLN A 18 0.47 3.76 -7.48
N MET A 19 0.12 3.46 -6.23
CA MET A 19 -1.27 3.39 -5.77
C MET A 19 -1.64 4.56 -4.84
N VAL A 20 -0.83 4.86 -3.85
CA VAL A 20 -1.14 5.88 -2.85
C VAL A 20 -0.99 7.28 -3.44
N GLU A 21 -2.02 8.11 -3.27
CA GLU A 21 -2.08 9.47 -3.83
C GLU A 21 -1.98 10.55 -2.76
N ARG A 22 -2.34 10.22 -1.51
CA ARG A 22 -2.26 11.15 -0.38
C ARG A 22 -2.07 10.37 0.93
N VAL A 23 -1.26 10.91 1.83
CA VAL A 23 -1.25 10.49 3.23
C VAL A 23 -2.04 11.50 4.03
N LEU A 24 -3.06 11.02 4.74
CA LEU A 24 -3.94 11.84 5.57
C LEU A 24 -3.33 12.05 6.96
N GLU A 25 -2.83 10.96 7.53
CA GLU A 25 -2.22 10.94 8.86
C GLU A 25 -1.03 9.97 8.83
N VAL A 26 0.03 10.29 9.54
CA VAL A 26 1.18 9.39 9.72
C VAL A 26 1.82 9.63 11.08
N GLU A 27 2.11 8.54 11.76
CA GLU A 27 2.99 8.50 12.92
C GLU A 27 4.22 7.68 12.53
N PRO A 28 5.40 8.35 12.38
CA PRO A 28 6.59 7.70 11.83
C PRO A 28 6.93 6.39 12.52
N GLY A 29 7.10 5.33 11.74
CA GLY A 29 7.40 4.00 12.23
C GLY A 29 6.23 3.25 12.87
N GLU A 30 5.07 3.87 13.05
CA GLU A 30 3.97 3.29 13.83
C GLU A 30 2.68 3.10 13.02
N SER A 31 2.23 4.13 12.34
CA SER A 31 0.95 4.06 11.64
C SER A 31 0.85 5.02 10.47
N VAL A 32 -0.04 4.71 9.55
CA VAL A 32 -0.37 5.56 8.42
C VAL A 32 -1.85 5.42 8.06
N LYS A 33 -2.45 6.53 7.70
CA LYS A 33 -3.76 6.57 7.04
C LYS A 33 -3.57 7.24 5.68
N ALA A 34 -3.84 6.52 4.62
CA ALA A 34 -3.60 6.95 3.26
C ALA A 34 -4.86 6.87 2.41
N LEU A 35 -4.81 7.52 1.25
CA LEU A 35 -5.93 7.59 0.31
C LEU A 35 -5.46 7.14 -1.07
N LYS A 36 -6.31 6.34 -1.72
CA LYS A 36 -6.24 6.06 -3.16
C LYS A 36 -7.60 6.26 -3.80
N ASN A 37 -7.65 7.07 -4.86
CA ASN A 37 -8.83 7.14 -5.72
C ASN A 37 -8.79 6.01 -6.74
N VAL A 38 -9.92 5.35 -6.95
CA VAL A 38 -10.06 4.29 -7.94
C VAL A 38 -10.75 4.87 -9.17
N SER A 39 -9.94 5.13 -10.20
CA SER A 39 -10.42 5.76 -11.45
C SER A 39 -10.72 4.72 -12.51
N VAL A 40 -11.75 4.98 -13.32
CA VAL A 40 -12.03 4.20 -14.54
C VAL A 40 -10.84 4.22 -15.53
N ASN A 41 -9.94 5.20 -15.41
CA ASN A 41 -8.74 5.31 -16.24
C ASN A 41 -7.59 4.37 -15.82
N GLU A 42 -7.76 3.62 -14.74
CA GLU A 42 -6.77 2.62 -14.33
C GLU A 42 -6.67 1.51 -15.39
N PRO A 43 -5.46 1.21 -15.90
CA PRO A 43 -5.30 0.29 -17.04
C PRO A 43 -5.77 -1.13 -16.76
N TYR A 44 -5.77 -1.60 -15.52
CA TYR A 44 -6.19 -2.96 -15.19
C TYR A 44 -7.69 -3.21 -15.38
N PHE A 45 -8.54 -2.18 -15.43
CA PHE A 45 -9.97 -2.35 -15.67
C PHE A 45 -10.30 -2.80 -17.10
N MET A 46 -9.37 -2.64 -18.04
CA MET A 46 -9.55 -3.15 -19.41
C MET A 46 -9.68 -4.67 -19.45
N GLY A 47 -9.08 -5.36 -18.50
CA GLY A 47 -9.07 -6.81 -18.42
C GLY A 47 -9.75 -7.41 -17.18
N HIS A 48 -10.03 -6.62 -16.16
CA HIS A 48 -10.49 -7.15 -14.85
C HIS A 48 -11.73 -6.41 -14.32
N PHE A 49 -12.91 -6.52 -14.89
CA PHE A 49 -13.28 -7.28 -16.08
C PHE A 49 -13.99 -6.34 -17.05
N PRO A 50 -13.99 -6.60 -18.39
CA PRO A 50 -14.57 -5.68 -19.36
C PRO A 50 -16.01 -5.23 -19.06
N ASP A 51 -16.87 -6.15 -18.66
CA ASP A 51 -18.28 -5.87 -18.36
C ASP A 51 -18.58 -5.67 -16.88
N ALA A 52 -17.60 -5.86 -16.01
CA ALA A 52 -17.75 -5.75 -14.56
C ALA A 52 -16.41 -5.32 -13.93
N PRO A 53 -16.04 -4.03 -14.06
CA PRO A 53 -14.76 -3.57 -13.58
C PRO A 53 -14.69 -3.60 -12.04
N ILE A 54 -13.76 -4.39 -11.53
CA ILE A 54 -13.42 -4.45 -10.11
C ILE A 54 -11.91 -4.34 -9.94
N MET A 55 -11.46 -3.66 -8.90
CA MET A 55 -10.05 -3.57 -8.59
C MET A 55 -9.50 -4.95 -8.21
N PRO A 56 -8.43 -5.42 -8.86
CA PRO A 56 -7.83 -6.70 -8.49
C PRO A 56 -7.43 -6.73 -7.02
N GLY A 57 -7.80 -7.82 -6.31
CA GLY A 57 -7.48 -7.98 -4.90
C GLY A 57 -5.99 -7.89 -4.60
N VAL A 58 -5.15 -8.39 -5.51
CA VAL A 58 -3.68 -8.28 -5.39
C VAL A 58 -3.19 -6.83 -5.43
N LEU A 59 -3.89 -5.93 -6.14
CA LEU A 59 -3.57 -4.50 -6.18
C LEU A 59 -4.15 -3.74 -4.98
N VAL A 60 -5.23 -4.24 -4.39
CA VAL A 60 -5.72 -3.75 -3.09
C VAL A 60 -4.65 -4.00 -2.02
N ILE A 61 -4.06 -5.20 -2.00
CA ILE A 61 -2.93 -5.53 -1.12
C ILE A 61 -1.72 -4.64 -1.42
N GLU A 62 -1.37 -4.44 -2.69
CA GLU A 62 -0.25 -3.56 -3.08
C GLU A 62 -0.47 -2.13 -2.61
N SER A 63 -1.69 -1.62 -2.69
CA SER A 63 -2.03 -0.27 -2.17
C SER A 63 -1.73 -0.16 -0.68
N ALA A 64 -2.09 -1.18 0.09
CA ALA A 64 -1.78 -1.25 1.52
C ALA A 64 -0.27 -1.39 1.78
N ALA A 65 0.43 -2.18 0.97
CA ALA A 65 1.87 -2.36 1.09
C ALA A 65 2.62 -1.04 0.88
N GLN A 66 2.23 -0.26 -0.12
CA GLN A 66 2.81 1.07 -0.36
C GLN A 66 2.51 2.04 0.78
N ALA A 67 1.30 2.00 1.34
CA ALA A 67 0.95 2.79 2.51
C ALA A 67 1.83 2.43 3.72
N CYS A 68 2.02 1.15 4.00
CA CYS A 68 2.90 0.69 5.09
C CYS A 68 4.33 1.20 4.90
N SER A 69 4.86 1.17 3.67
CA SER A 69 6.19 1.70 3.36
C SER A 69 6.30 3.19 3.68
N LEU A 70 5.23 3.96 3.49
CA LEU A 70 5.20 5.38 3.85
C LEU A 70 5.25 5.61 5.37
N ALA A 71 4.75 4.68 6.18
CA ALA A 71 4.92 4.76 7.63
C ALA A 71 6.37 4.50 8.04
N ILE A 72 7.02 3.51 7.43
CA ILE A 72 8.42 3.16 7.71
C ILE A 72 9.36 4.29 7.27
N GLU A 73 9.13 4.86 6.10
CA GLU A 73 9.97 5.88 5.46
C GLU A 73 9.49 7.32 5.75
N ALA A 74 8.69 7.54 6.79
CA ALA A 74 8.07 8.84 7.05
C ALA A 74 9.09 9.95 7.30
N ASP A 75 10.25 9.63 7.86
CA ASP A 75 11.34 10.58 8.13
C ASP A 75 12.31 10.76 6.95
N GLY A 76 12.11 10.04 5.87
CA GLY A 76 12.94 10.11 4.67
C GLY A 76 13.36 8.74 4.16
N THR A 77 13.86 8.70 2.93
CA THR A 77 14.25 7.45 2.28
C THR A 77 15.74 7.17 2.43
N ASP A 78 16.07 5.91 2.69
CA ASP A 78 17.36 5.34 2.37
C ASP A 78 17.31 4.85 0.91
N GLU A 79 18.12 5.43 0.03
CA GLU A 79 18.14 5.09 -1.40
C GLU A 79 18.58 3.64 -1.70
N LYS A 80 19.27 3.01 -0.76
CA LYS A 80 19.79 1.64 -0.91
C LYS A 80 18.80 0.58 -0.45
N THR A 81 17.92 0.93 0.48
CA THR A 81 16.98 -0.01 1.08
C THR A 81 15.65 0.01 0.36
N ILE A 82 15.12 -1.15 0.07
CA ILE A 82 13.72 -1.33 -0.35
C ILE A 82 13.03 -2.30 0.60
N TYR A 83 11.72 -2.10 0.75
CA TYR A 83 10.88 -2.98 1.55
C TYR A 83 10.10 -3.89 0.63
N VAL A 84 10.35 -5.20 0.75
CA VAL A 84 9.66 -6.20 -0.05
C VAL A 84 8.64 -6.95 0.80
N LEU A 85 7.52 -7.26 0.19
CA LEU A 85 6.46 -8.02 0.83
C LEU A 85 6.93 -9.44 1.07
N LEU A 86 6.96 -9.84 2.35
CA LEU A 86 7.42 -11.15 2.79
C LEU A 86 6.26 -12.12 3.00
N LYS A 87 5.16 -11.62 3.57
CA LYS A 87 4.03 -12.47 3.94
C LYS A 87 2.73 -11.67 3.92
N VAL A 88 1.69 -12.32 3.44
CA VAL A 88 0.29 -11.86 3.53
C VAL A 88 -0.44 -12.86 4.42
N LYS A 89 -1.06 -12.38 5.50
CA LYS A 89 -1.73 -13.23 6.49
C LYS A 89 -3.18 -12.81 6.69
N ASP A 90 -4.09 -13.78 6.61
CA ASP A 90 -5.53 -13.62 6.91
C ASP A 90 -6.18 -12.43 6.18
N PHE A 91 -5.77 -12.18 4.94
CA PHE A 91 -6.31 -11.09 4.17
C PHE A 91 -7.67 -11.47 3.59
N LYS A 92 -8.71 -10.73 4.00
CA LYS A 92 -10.10 -10.94 3.58
C LYS A 92 -10.60 -9.77 2.75
N PHE A 93 -11.28 -10.09 1.65
CA PHE A 93 -12.00 -9.14 0.82
C PHE A 93 -13.51 -9.27 1.12
N VAL A 94 -14.05 -8.24 1.78
CA VAL A 94 -15.45 -8.25 2.24
C VAL A 94 -16.40 -7.89 1.11
N LYS A 95 -15.98 -6.92 0.28
CA LYS A 95 -16.77 -6.44 -0.87
C LYS A 95 -15.85 -5.85 -1.94
N PRO A 96 -16.17 -6.03 -3.23
CA PRO A 96 -15.38 -5.45 -4.32
C PRO A 96 -15.23 -3.94 -4.23
N ILE A 97 -14.09 -3.47 -4.70
CA ILE A 97 -13.79 -2.04 -4.90
C ILE A 97 -13.90 -1.77 -6.40
N ILE A 98 -14.63 -0.74 -6.76
CA ILE A 98 -15.03 -0.45 -8.15
C ILE A 98 -14.59 0.96 -8.55
N PRO A 99 -14.55 1.29 -9.85
CA PRO A 99 -14.31 2.65 -10.31
C PRO A 99 -15.29 3.65 -9.68
N GLY A 100 -14.75 4.78 -9.20
CA GLY A 100 -15.51 5.78 -8.46
C GLY A 100 -15.36 5.69 -6.95
N ASP A 101 -14.86 4.57 -6.43
CA ASP A 101 -14.55 4.44 -5.00
C ASP A 101 -13.29 5.23 -4.62
N THR A 102 -13.27 5.70 -3.39
CA THR A 102 -12.06 6.22 -2.73
C THR A 102 -11.71 5.30 -1.58
N MET A 103 -10.54 4.68 -1.66
CA MET A 103 -10.03 3.80 -0.62
C MET A 103 -9.36 4.63 0.48
N ILE A 104 -9.76 4.39 1.73
CA ILE A 104 -9.02 4.81 2.91
C ILE A 104 -8.27 3.60 3.44
N ILE A 105 -6.96 3.71 3.49
CA ILE A 105 -6.04 2.63 3.87
C ILE A 105 -5.46 2.97 5.23
N ASP A 106 -5.83 2.21 6.24
CA ASP A 106 -5.37 2.38 7.62
C ASP A 106 -4.44 1.24 7.98
N CYS A 107 -3.19 1.56 8.33
CA CYS A 107 -2.16 0.58 8.66
C CYS A 107 -1.55 0.92 10.02
N LYS A 108 -1.47 -0.08 10.90
CA LYS A 108 -0.85 0.02 12.22
C LYS A 108 0.21 -1.05 12.39
N LYS A 109 1.41 -0.63 12.77
CA LYS A 109 2.50 -1.57 13.05
C LYS A 109 2.13 -2.49 14.21
N THR A 110 2.32 -3.78 14.01
CA THR A 110 2.17 -4.82 15.04
C THR A 110 3.51 -5.36 15.50
N MET A 111 4.52 -5.31 14.63
CA MET A 111 5.89 -5.72 14.93
C MET A 111 6.87 -4.92 14.09
N GLY A 112 8.02 -4.54 14.67
CA GLY A 112 9.12 -3.91 13.96
C GLY A 112 10.43 -4.17 14.68
N SER A 113 11.31 -4.98 14.08
CA SER A 113 12.59 -5.38 14.66
C SER A 113 13.50 -5.98 13.59
N ALA A 114 14.79 -5.59 13.61
CA ALA A 114 15.82 -6.18 12.76
C ALA A 114 15.48 -6.20 11.26
N GLY A 115 14.89 -5.12 10.75
CA GLY A 115 14.51 -5.01 9.34
C GLY A 115 13.24 -5.76 8.96
N LEU A 116 12.53 -6.34 9.93
CA LEU A 116 11.22 -6.96 9.74
C LEU A 116 10.13 -6.07 10.29
N TYR A 117 9.06 -5.89 9.52
CA TYR A 117 7.91 -5.04 9.89
C TYR A 117 6.61 -5.76 9.59
N SER A 118 5.69 -5.77 10.56
CA SER A 118 4.34 -6.26 10.34
C SER A 118 3.34 -5.16 10.62
N PHE A 119 2.29 -5.11 9.80
CA PHE A 119 1.20 -4.14 9.91
C PHE A 119 -0.15 -4.82 9.84
N ALA A 120 -1.05 -4.44 10.74
CA ALA A 120 -2.47 -4.71 10.61
C ALA A 120 -3.08 -3.66 9.66
N VAL A 121 -3.81 -4.12 8.65
CA VAL A 121 -4.35 -3.30 7.57
C VAL A 121 -5.86 -3.37 7.57
N THR A 122 -6.52 -2.22 7.45
CA THR A 122 -7.94 -2.10 7.17
C THR A 122 -8.15 -1.13 6.02
N ILE A 123 -8.90 -1.56 5.01
CA ILE A 123 -9.25 -0.73 3.85
C ILE A 123 -10.75 -0.52 3.85
N SER A 124 -11.18 0.74 3.78
CA SER A 124 -12.58 1.12 3.77
C SER A 124 -12.93 2.03 2.59
N VAL A 125 -14.20 2.03 2.22
CA VAL A 125 -14.82 2.94 1.26
C VAL A 125 -16.12 3.42 1.89
N ASN A 126 -16.32 4.74 1.97
CA ASN A 126 -17.48 5.36 2.63
C ASN A 126 -17.69 4.80 4.05
N ASP A 127 -16.64 4.75 4.84
CA ASP A 127 -16.60 4.25 6.23
C ASP A 127 -17.03 2.77 6.41
N LYS A 128 -17.07 2.01 5.32
CA LYS A 128 -17.37 0.57 5.36
C LYS A 128 -16.14 -0.24 4.97
N VAL A 129 -15.78 -1.19 5.80
CA VAL A 129 -14.64 -2.09 5.55
C VAL A 129 -14.86 -2.87 4.26
N ARG A 130 -13.88 -2.83 3.38
CA ARG A 130 -13.83 -3.58 2.10
C ARG A 130 -12.83 -4.72 2.16
N ALA A 131 -11.72 -4.52 2.85
CA ALA A 131 -10.70 -5.54 3.02
C ALA A 131 -9.95 -5.33 4.32
N LYS A 132 -9.39 -6.39 4.88
CA LYS A 132 -8.53 -6.33 6.05
C LYS A 132 -7.61 -7.54 6.11
N GLY A 133 -6.47 -7.38 6.75
CA GLY A 133 -5.50 -8.46 6.94
C GLY A 133 -4.22 -7.95 7.57
N GLU A 134 -3.18 -8.74 7.46
CA GLU A 134 -1.86 -8.43 8.00
C GLU A 134 -0.80 -8.62 6.91
N LEU A 135 0.13 -7.67 6.83
CA LEU A 135 1.23 -7.68 5.89
C LEU A 135 2.55 -7.63 6.64
N MET A 136 3.52 -8.43 6.19
CA MET A 136 4.87 -8.42 6.71
C MET A 136 5.86 -8.05 5.60
N PHE A 137 6.83 -7.22 5.95
CA PHE A 137 7.87 -6.73 5.05
C PHE A 137 9.25 -7.04 5.60
N THR A 138 10.19 -7.20 4.70
CA THR A 138 11.62 -7.22 5.04
C THR A 138 12.35 -6.12 4.28
N ALA A 139 13.29 -5.48 4.99
CA ALA A 139 14.20 -4.53 4.38
C ALA A 139 15.31 -5.29 3.64
N VAL A 140 15.56 -4.95 2.38
CA VAL A 140 16.63 -5.53 1.58
C VAL A 140 17.45 -4.43 0.93
N ASP A 141 18.75 -4.65 0.82
CA ASP A 141 19.62 -3.81 -0.01
C ASP A 141 19.31 -4.13 -1.49
N LYS A 142 18.97 -3.12 -2.27
CA LYS A 142 18.57 -3.32 -3.67
C LYS A 142 19.65 -3.95 -4.53
N GLU A 143 20.93 -3.75 -4.19
CA GLU A 143 22.05 -4.36 -4.92
C GLU A 143 22.14 -5.87 -4.64
N SER A 144 21.72 -6.31 -3.44
CA SER A 144 21.75 -7.72 -3.08
C SER A 144 20.73 -8.57 -3.82
N ILE A 145 19.68 -7.96 -4.40
CA ILE A 145 18.63 -8.67 -5.14
C ILE A 145 19.19 -9.40 -6.38
N TYR A 146 20.21 -8.81 -6.98
CA TYR A 146 20.82 -9.33 -8.22
C TYR A 146 22.16 -10.02 -7.99
N ALA A 147 22.59 -10.13 -6.74
CA ALA A 147 23.79 -10.89 -6.40
C ALA A 147 23.52 -12.41 -6.53
N GLU A 148 24.39 -13.14 -7.20
CA GLU A 148 24.35 -14.61 -7.33
C GLU A 148 24.91 -15.30 -6.09
#